data_1480b4afb8748393b6445e1920df7ab4
#
_entry.id   1480b4afb8748393b6445e1920df7ab4
#
_cell.length_a   1.000
_cell.length_b   1.000
_cell.length_c   1.000
_cell.angle_alpha   90.00
_cell.angle_beta   90.00
_cell.angle_gamma   90.00
#
_symmetry.space_group_name_H-M   'P 1'
#
loop_
_entity.id
_entity.type
_entity.pdbx_description
1 polymer ?
#
loop_
_entity_poly.entity_id
_entity_poly.type
_entity_poly.pdbx_seq_one_letter_code
_entity_poly.pdbx_strand_id
1 'polypeptide(L)'
;AVELMYGTGHGYLDTLLEEAGVKTTLFHNELNPLFGGHHPEPNAEGMHAVSDFVRSGKASIGLGLDGDADRFGIVDKDGTWITPNQVLALALYHLKKNRGWTGAVVRTVPTSHQVDAVAEVLGVTVHETPVGFKYIGALMESEPIIVGGEESGGLSVKGHVPEKDGILACLLMAELVAYEKKSLGQIMKALEKQTGEFHTDRINVAIPPDKKEALLKMLAGGLEKVGTAKVEKFIT
;
A
#
# COMPACT_ATOMS: atom_id res chain seq x y z
N ALA A 1 -13.67 7.62 7.66
CA ALA A 1 -13.47 8.79 6.80
C ALA A 1 -12.90 8.31 5.47
N VAL A 2 -13.40 8.82 4.35
CA VAL A 2 -13.00 8.38 3.00
C VAL A 2 -12.56 9.60 2.20
N GLU A 3 -11.32 9.58 1.69
CA GLU A 3 -10.76 10.58 0.78
C GLU A 3 -10.83 10.05 -0.65
N LEU A 4 -11.54 10.73 -1.52
CA LEU A 4 -11.76 10.32 -2.92
C LEU A 4 -10.94 11.14 -3.93
N MET A 5 -10.16 12.12 -3.47
CA MET A 5 -9.25 12.93 -4.29
C MET A 5 -9.88 13.51 -5.56
N TYR A 6 -11.20 13.81 -5.55
CA TYR A 6 -11.96 14.24 -6.75
C TYR A 6 -11.90 13.24 -7.92
N GLY A 7 -11.48 12.00 -7.66
CA GLY A 7 -11.14 10.99 -8.66
C GLY A 7 -12.27 10.04 -9.01
N THR A 8 -11.91 8.96 -9.70
CA THR A 8 -12.85 7.96 -10.26
C THR A 8 -13.42 7.00 -9.21
N GLY A 9 -12.84 6.94 -8.00
CA GLY A 9 -13.31 6.09 -6.90
C GLY A 9 -14.64 6.51 -6.27
N HIS A 10 -15.17 7.69 -6.67
CA HIS A 10 -16.46 8.21 -6.25
C HIS A 10 -17.60 7.23 -6.57
N GLY A 11 -18.44 6.94 -5.56
CA GLY A 11 -19.58 6.05 -5.70
C GLY A 11 -19.25 4.55 -5.67
N TYR A 12 -18.00 4.17 -5.42
CA TYR A 12 -17.58 2.78 -5.28
C TYR A 12 -17.21 2.42 -3.84
N LEU A 13 -16.10 2.95 -3.32
CA LEU A 13 -15.63 2.61 -1.97
C LEU A 13 -16.65 2.99 -0.89
N ASP A 14 -17.20 4.18 -0.98
CA ASP A 14 -18.24 4.70 -0.09
C ASP A 14 -19.49 3.81 -0.10
N THR A 15 -19.98 3.46 -1.29
CA THR A 15 -21.16 2.60 -1.46
C THR A 15 -20.92 1.22 -0.85
N LEU A 16 -19.77 0.57 -1.13
CA LEU A 16 -19.44 -0.75 -0.58
C LEU A 16 -19.34 -0.74 0.95
N LEU A 17 -18.76 0.33 1.52
CA LEU A 17 -18.69 0.50 2.98
C LEU A 17 -20.10 0.68 3.59
N GLU A 18 -20.95 1.48 2.97
CA GLU A 18 -22.33 1.72 3.43
C GLU A 18 -23.19 0.46 3.34
N GLU A 19 -23.06 -0.32 2.26
CA GLU A 19 -23.71 -1.64 2.11
C GLU A 19 -23.24 -2.63 3.18
N ALA A 20 -21.98 -2.52 3.63
CA ALA A 20 -21.45 -3.28 4.76
C ALA A 20 -21.90 -2.73 6.14
N GLY A 21 -22.72 -1.69 6.19
CA GLY A 21 -23.22 -1.08 7.42
C GLY A 21 -22.22 -0.11 8.09
N VAL A 22 -21.19 0.33 7.40
CA VAL A 22 -20.22 1.29 7.89
C VAL A 22 -20.69 2.71 7.61
N LYS A 23 -20.69 3.58 8.63
CA LYS A 23 -20.97 5.02 8.43
C LYS A 23 -19.76 5.69 7.84
N THR A 24 -19.95 6.39 6.71
CA THR A 24 -18.90 7.11 6.00
C THR A 24 -19.01 8.63 6.21
N THR A 25 -17.86 9.29 6.13
CA THR A 25 -17.73 10.73 5.96
C THR A 25 -16.77 10.94 4.80
N LEU A 26 -17.26 11.56 3.72
CA LEU A 26 -16.55 11.70 2.46
C LEU A 26 -15.82 13.03 2.39
N PHE A 27 -14.62 12.99 1.84
CA PHE A 27 -13.79 14.15 1.51
C PHE A 27 -13.58 14.16 0.00
N HIS A 28 -13.64 15.34 -0.61
CA HIS A 28 -13.38 15.58 -2.03
C HIS A 28 -14.11 14.59 -2.96
N ASN A 29 -15.42 14.37 -2.70
CA ASN A 29 -16.25 13.43 -3.44
C ASN A 29 -16.96 14.04 -4.66
N GLU A 30 -16.76 15.33 -4.92
CA GLU A 30 -17.18 15.96 -6.15
C GLU A 30 -16.16 15.74 -7.28
N LEU A 31 -16.63 15.56 -8.51
CA LEU A 31 -15.75 15.44 -9.68
C LEU A 31 -15.07 16.78 -10.01
N ASN A 32 -13.76 16.81 -10.00
CA ASN A 32 -12.96 17.98 -10.38
C ASN A 32 -11.80 17.55 -11.28
N PRO A 33 -11.80 17.89 -12.59
CA PRO A 33 -10.75 17.50 -13.54
C PRO A 33 -9.35 18.03 -13.18
N LEU A 34 -9.28 19.04 -12.32
CA LEU A 34 -8.02 19.61 -11.83
C LEU A 34 -7.61 19.07 -10.43
N PHE A 35 -8.36 18.10 -9.88
CA PHE A 35 -8.12 17.51 -8.57
C PHE A 35 -7.92 18.52 -7.46
N GLY A 36 -8.72 19.60 -7.47
CA GLY A 36 -8.58 20.70 -6.51
C GLY A 36 -7.28 21.51 -6.63
N GLY A 37 -6.52 21.31 -7.71
CA GLY A 37 -5.20 21.92 -7.92
C GLY A 37 -4.05 21.19 -7.21
N HIS A 38 -4.29 19.99 -6.73
CA HIS A 38 -3.32 19.14 -6.04
C HIS A 38 -3.00 17.86 -6.82
N HIS A 39 -1.89 17.24 -6.50
CA HIS A 39 -1.60 15.87 -6.97
C HIS A 39 -2.55 14.90 -6.27
N PRO A 40 -3.34 14.09 -6.99
CA PRO A 40 -4.28 13.16 -6.37
C PRO A 40 -3.57 11.89 -5.89
N GLU A 41 -2.61 12.04 -4.98
CA GLU A 41 -1.88 10.95 -4.34
C GLU A 41 -2.28 10.81 -2.86
N PRO A 42 -2.71 9.62 -2.40
CA PRO A 42 -3.13 9.39 -1.02
C PRO A 42 -1.95 9.10 -0.08
N ASN A 43 -0.89 9.90 -0.22
CA ASN A 43 0.25 9.91 0.67
C ASN A 43 -0.06 10.67 1.97
N ALA A 44 0.92 10.82 2.87
CA ALA A 44 0.72 11.50 4.15
C ALA A 44 0.22 12.95 4.00
N GLU A 45 0.65 13.67 2.96
CA GLU A 45 0.20 15.04 2.67
C GLU A 45 -1.23 15.04 2.13
N GLY A 46 -1.52 14.22 1.12
CA GLY A 46 -2.86 14.10 0.54
C GLY A 46 -3.91 13.63 1.53
N MET A 47 -3.52 12.81 2.51
CA MET A 47 -4.41 12.31 3.56
C MET A 47 -4.52 13.22 4.80
N HIS A 48 -3.92 14.41 4.80
CA HIS A 48 -3.85 15.27 5.97
C HIS A 48 -5.23 15.61 6.57
N ALA A 49 -6.19 16.01 5.74
CA ALA A 49 -7.55 16.36 6.19
C ALA A 49 -8.26 15.17 6.87
N VAL A 50 -8.10 13.97 6.30
CA VAL A 50 -8.62 12.72 6.87
C VAL A 50 -7.89 12.37 8.17
N SER A 51 -6.56 12.55 8.23
CA SER A 51 -5.76 12.31 9.43
C SER A 51 -6.25 13.17 10.60
N ASP A 52 -6.49 14.46 10.37
CA ASP A 52 -7.00 15.37 11.40
C ASP A 52 -8.43 15.01 11.83
N PHE A 53 -9.26 14.63 10.88
CA PHE A 53 -10.63 14.19 11.18
C PHE A 53 -10.65 12.92 12.05
N VAL A 54 -9.84 11.92 11.70
CA VAL A 54 -9.70 10.68 12.48
C VAL A 54 -9.11 10.96 13.86
N ARG A 55 -8.05 11.78 13.95
CA ARG A 55 -7.42 12.18 15.21
C ARG A 55 -8.39 12.90 16.15
N SER A 56 -9.36 13.62 15.60
CA SER A 56 -10.41 14.27 16.39
C SER A 56 -11.44 13.30 17.00
N GLY A 57 -11.31 12.00 16.75
CA GLY A 57 -12.20 10.95 17.26
C GLY A 57 -13.52 10.80 16.52
N LYS A 58 -13.68 11.45 15.36
CA LYS A 58 -14.90 11.41 14.54
C LYS A 58 -14.98 10.21 13.61
N ALA A 59 -13.87 9.52 13.38
CA ALA A 59 -13.80 8.27 12.63
C ALA A 59 -12.82 7.29 13.28
N SER A 60 -12.99 6.00 13.02
CA SER A 60 -12.13 4.94 13.55
C SER A 60 -10.97 4.58 12.63
N ILE A 61 -11.08 4.95 11.36
CA ILE A 61 -10.09 4.70 10.29
C ILE A 61 -10.26 5.75 9.19
N GLY A 62 -9.18 6.09 8.52
CA GLY A 62 -9.19 6.87 7.28
C GLY A 62 -8.78 5.99 6.10
N LEU A 63 -9.50 6.11 5.01
CA LEU A 63 -9.30 5.38 3.76
C LEU A 63 -9.22 6.40 2.63
N GLY A 64 -8.29 6.25 1.72
CA GLY A 64 -8.11 7.15 0.59
C GLY A 64 -7.80 6.42 -0.70
N LEU A 65 -8.19 7.02 -1.81
CA LEU A 65 -7.91 6.54 -3.16
C LEU A 65 -7.17 7.64 -3.93
N ASP A 66 -6.34 7.26 -4.88
CA ASP A 66 -5.75 8.19 -5.83
C ASP A 66 -6.74 8.55 -6.97
N GLY A 67 -6.28 9.33 -7.94
CA GLY A 67 -7.15 9.88 -8.99
C GLY A 67 -7.84 8.84 -9.86
N ASP A 68 -7.25 7.68 -10.11
CA ASP A 68 -7.80 6.55 -10.89
C ASP A 68 -8.14 5.33 -10.02
N ALA A 69 -8.06 5.48 -8.69
CA ALA A 69 -8.47 4.50 -7.67
C ALA A 69 -7.67 3.18 -7.68
N ASP A 70 -6.48 3.16 -8.27
CA ASP A 70 -5.63 1.97 -8.31
C ASP A 70 -4.66 1.90 -7.10
N ARG A 71 -4.45 3.02 -6.40
CA ARG A 71 -3.64 3.13 -5.17
C ARG A 71 -4.48 3.58 -3.99
N PHE A 72 -3.96 3.30 -2.80
CA PHE A 72 -4.65 3.55 -1.53
C PHE A 72 -3.84 4.42 -0.56
N GLY A 73 -4.52 5.09 0.32
CA GLY A 73 -3.99 5.74 1.52
C GLY A 73 -4.76 5.27 2.74
N ILE A 74 -4.05 4.90 3.80
CA ILE A 74 -4.67 4.39 5.04
C ILE A 74 -4.21 5.26 6.21
N VAL A 75 -5.16 5.61 7.07
CA VAL A 75 -4.91 6.38 8.31
C VAL A 75 -5.46 5.59 9.49
N ASP A 76 -4.60 5.33 10.47
CA ASP A 76 -4.98 4.64 11.71
C ASP A 76 -5.81 5.55 12.64
N LYS A 77 -6.41 4.97 13.65
CA LYS A 77 -7.30 5.60 14.62
C LYS A 77 -6.70 6.84 15.32
N ASP A 78 -5.39 6.91 15.45
CA ASP A 78 -4.69 8.04 16.07
C ASP A 78 -4.34 9.17 15.08
N GLY A 79 -4.73 9.02 13.82
CA GLY A 79 -4.41 9.94 12.72
C GLY A 79 -3.06 9.68 12.06
N THR A 80 -2.36 8.60 12.41
CA THR A 80 -1.10 8.21 11.77
C THR A 80 -1.37 7.63 10.38
N TRP A 81 -0.68 8.14 9.36
CA TRP A 81 -0.68 7.55 8.03
C TRP A 81 0.11 6.24 8.04
N ILE A 82 -0.51 5.16 7.57
CA ILE A 82 0.10 3.83 7.47
C ILE A 82 0.74 3.69 6.09
N THR A 83 2.02 3.39 6.05
CA THR A 83 2.74 3.24 4.78
C THR A 83 2.24 2.06 3.96
N PRO A 84 2.31 2.10 2.62
CA PRO A 84 1.95 0.96 1.77
C PRO A 84 2.70 -0.33 2.13
N ASN A 85 3.95 -0.22 2.56
CA ASN A 85 4.73 -1.35 3.07
C ASN A 85 4.06 -2.02 4.28
N GLN A 86 3.60 -1.21 5.25
CA GLN A 86 2.87 -1.71 6.41
C GLN A 86 1.51 -2.28 6.04
N VAL A 87 0.80 -1.66 5.09
CA VAL A 87 -0.49 -2.18 4.60
C VAL A 87 -0.31 -3.55 3.96
N LEU A 88 0.72 -3.75 3.13
CA LEU A 88 0.99 -5.06 2.52
C LEU A 88 1.30 -6.14 3.59
N ALA A 89 2.09 -5.80 4.60
CA ALA A 89 2.40 -6.70 5.72
C ALA A 89 1.13 -7.05 6.54
N LEU A 90 0.27 -6.06 6.81
CA LEU A 90 -1.01 -6.24 7.51
C LEU A 90 -2.00 -7.05 6.67
N ALA A 91 -2.07 -6.83 5.35
CA ALA A 91 -2.91 -7.61 4.45
C ALA A 91 -2.47 -9.08 4.41
N LEU A 92 -1.16 -9.35 4.30
CA LEU A 92 -0.61 -10.70 4.38
C LEU A 92 -1.00 -11.38 5.71
N TYR A 93 -0.78 -10.69 6.84
CA TYR A 93 -1.18 -11.18 8.16
C TYR A 93 -2.66 -11.52 8.21
N HIS A 94 -3.53 -10.62 7.78
CA HIS A 94 -4.97 -10.80 7.82
C HIS A 94 -5.44 -11.99 6.98
N LEU A 95 -5.02 -12.02 5.71
CA LEU A 95 -5.42 -13.05 4.77
C LEU A 95 -4.90 -14.43 5.19
N LYS A 96 -3.66 -14.52 5.66
CA LYS A 96 -3.07 -15.78 6.12
C LYS A 96 -3.65 -16.26 7.44
N LYS A 97 -3.64 -15.39 8.46
CA LYS A 97 -3.98 -15.79 9.83
C LYS A 97 -5.49 -15.79 10.08
N ASN A 98 -6.19 -14.73 9.69
CA ASN A 98 -7.59 -14.57 10.01
C ASN A 98 -8.51 -15.26 9.00
N ARG A 99 -8.14 -15.24 7.70
CA ARG A 99 -8.90 -15.91 6.64
C ARG A 99 -8.39 -17.31 6.27
N GLY A 100 -7.24 -17.73 6.78
CA GLY A 100 -6.67 -19.08 6.52
C GLY A 100 -6.21 -19.30 5.09
N TRP A 101 -5.95 -18.25 4.33
CA TRP A 101 -5.54 -18.38 2.93
C TRP A 101 -4.16 -19.00 2.80
N THR A 102 -3.96 -19.76 1.71
CA THR A 102 -2.71 -20.46 1.42
C THR A 102 -2.14 -19.99 0.08
N GLY A 103 -0.81 -19.88 0.02
CA GLY A 103 -0.05 -19.41 -1.13
C GLY A 103 1.17 -18.61 -0.70
N ALA A 104 1.79 -17.93 -1.65
CA ALA A 104 2.93 -17.04 -1.45
C ALA A 104 2.51 -15.57 -1.36
N VAL A 105 3.44 -14.69 -1.01
CA VAL A 105 3.33 -13.24 -1.14
C VAL A 105 4.30 -12.74 -2.19
N VAL A 106 3.92 -11.71 -2.94
CA VAL A 106 4.78 -11.05 -3.94
C VAL A 106 5.00 -9.60 -3.55
N ARG A 107 6.24 -9.16 -3.62
CA ARG A 107 6.62 -7.76 -3.47
C ARG A 107 7.65 -7.33 -4.50
N THR A 108 7.70 -6.03 -4.80
CA THR A 108 8.76 -5.46 -5.63
C THR A 108 10.04 -5.20 -4.82
N VAL A 109 11.17 -5.09 -5.51
CA VAL A 109 12.50 -4.85 -4.91
C VAL A 109 12.52 -3.69 -3.90
N PRO A 110 11.94 -2.49 -4.19
CA PRO A 110 11.95 -1.36 -3.25
C PRO A 110 10.96 -1.51 -2.09
N THR A 111 10.11 -2.53 -2.11
CA THR A 111 9.18 -2.80 -1.00
C THR A 111 9.94 -3.30 0.22
N SER A 112 9.52 -2.89 1.41
CA SER A 112 10.18 -3.20 2.68
C SER A 112 10.34 -4.70 2.94
N HIS A 113 11.49 -5.09 3.48
CA HIS A 113 11.72 -6.42 4.05
C HIS A 113 10.85 -6.74 5.29
N GLN A 114 10.06 -5.80 5.77
CA GLN A 114 9.02 -6.07 6.77
C GLN A 114 8.05 -7.15 6.30
N VAL A 115 7.72 -7.15 4.99
CA VAL A 115 6.87 -8.18 4.37
C VAL A 115 7.53 -9.57 4.46
N ASP A 116 8.86 -9.64 4.21
CA ASP A 116 9.63 -10.89 4.31
C ASP A 116 9.60 -11.43 5.74
N ALA A 117 9.83 -10.57 6.73
CA ALA A 117 9.83 -10.94 8.14
C ALA A 117 8.45 -11.42 8.62
N VAL A 118 7.37 -10.76 8.19
CA VAL A 118 6.00 -11.21 8.48
C VAL A 118 5.71 -12.53 7.79
N ALA A 119 6.14 -12.71 6.53
CA ALA A 119 5.98 -13.96 5.79
C ALA A 119 6.72 -15.13 6.48
N GLU A 120 7.93 -14.90 6.97
CA GLU A 120 8.70 -15.89 7.73
C GLU A 120 7.96 -16.36 8.98
N VAL A 121 7.45 -15.42 9.79
CA VAL A 121 6.65 -15.74 11.00
C VAL A 121 5.38 -16.53 10.66
N LEU A 122 4.79 -16.27 9.50
CA LEU A 122 3.55 -16.93 9.04
C LEU A 122 3.81 -18.21 8.23
N GLY A 123 5.06 -18.58 7.97
CA GLY A 123 5.41 -19.72 7.11
C GLY A 123 4.95 -19.54 5.67
N VAL A 124 5.12 -18.34 5.11
CA VAL A 124 4.71 -17.96 3.74
C VAL A 124 5.96 -17.72 2.88
N THR A 125 5.98 -18.26 1.67
CA THR A 125 7.04 -17.99 0.68
C THR A 125 6.91 -16.56 0.15
N VAL A 126 8.05 -15.88 -0.07
CA VAL A 126 8.11 -14.55 -0.66
C VAL A 126 8.69 -14.65 -2.07
N HIS A 127 8.04 -14.02 -3.03
CA HIS A 127 8.58 -13.74 -4.36
C HIS A 127 8.95 -12.27 -4.46
N GLU A 128 10.17 -12.00 -4.90
CA GLU A 128 10.65 -10.65 -5.20
C GLU A 128 10.64 -10.41 -6.71
N THR A 129 10.06 -9.30 -7.15
CA THR A 129 9.99 -8.93 -8.58
C THR A 129 10.64 -7.58 -8.83
N PRO A 130 11.02 -7.27 -10.08
CA PRO A 130 11.30 -5.91 -10.48
C PRO A 130 10.12 -4.97 -10.23
N VAL A 131 10.36 -3.66 -10.26
CA VAL A 131 9.29 -2.64 -10.18
C VAL A 131 8.33 -2.76 -11.35
N GLY A 132 7.05 -2.74 -11.03
CA GLY A 132 5.96 -2.79 -12.02
C GLY A 132 4.96 -3.91 -11.73
N PHE A 133 3.70 -3.53 -11.55
CA PHE A 133 2.65 -4.46 -11.13
C PHE A 133 2.43 -5.60 -12.12
N LYS A 134 2.75 -5.41 -13.40
CA LYS A 134 2.71 -6.45 -14.43
C LYS A 134 3.47 -7.74 -14.05
N TYR A 135 4.56 -7.63 -13.28
CA TYR A 135 5.32 -8.80 -12.83
C TYR A 135 4.61 -9.50 -11.68
N ILE A 136 3.98 -8.74 -10.79
CA ILE A 136 3.13 -9.27 -9.72
C ILE A 136 1.93 -9.97 -10.34
N GLY A 137 1.23 -9.31 -11.28
CA GLY A 137 0.08 -9.88 -12.00
C GLY A 137 0.39 -11.19 -12.69
N ALA A 138 1.53 -11.27 -13.40
CA ALA A 138 1.97 -12.51 -14.07
C ALA A 138 2.18 -13.67 -13.09
N LEU A 139 2.73 -13.39 -11.88
CA LEU A 139 2.85 -14.41 -10.84
C LEU A 139 1.49 -14.82 -10.26
N MET A 140 0.58 -13.85 -10.09
CA MET A 140 -0.77 -14.14 -9.59
C MET A 140 -1.59 -15.02 -10.54
N GLU A 141 -1.32 -14.97 -11.85
CA GLU A 141 -1.94 -15.84 -12.85
C GLU A 141 -1.33 -17.25 -12.86
N SER A 142 -0.04 -17.40 -12.56
CA SER A 142 0.70 -18.65 -12.69
C SER A 142 0.89 -19.40 -11.38
N GLU A 143 0.80 -18.74 -10.23
CA GLU A 143 1.07 -19.31 -8.92
C GLU A 143 -0.01 -18.94 -7.89
N PRO A 144 -0.15 -19.71 -6.80
CA PRO A 144 -1.10 -19.40 -5.73
C PRO A 144 -0.58 -18.26 -4.85
N ILE A 145 -0.77 -17.03 -5.26
CA ILE A 145 -0.38 -15.82 -4.53
C ILE A 145 -1.52 -15.37 -3.63
N ILE A 146 -1.27 -15.20 -2.32
CA ILE A 146 -2.23 -14.67 -1.35
C ILE A 146 -2.47 -13.18 -1.62
N VAL A 147 -1.37 -12.42 -1.70
CA VAL A 147 -1.36 -10.98 -1.88
C VAL A 147 -0.08 -10.56 -2.59
N GLY A 148 -0.17 -9.60 -3.48
CA GLY A 148 0.95 -8.93 -4.12
C GLY A 148 0.83 -7.42 -4.00
N GLY A 149 1.95 -6.72 -3.81
CA GLY A 149 1.91 -5.26 -3.65
C GLY A 149 3.24 -4.57 -3.86
N GLU A 150 3.13 -3.24 -3.98
CA GLU A 150 4.24 -2.32 -4.21
C GLU A 150 4.29 -1.22 -3.14
N GLU A 151 5.48 -0.68 -2.88
CA GLU A 151 5.67 0.46 -1.99
C GLU A 151 4.95 1.74 -2.47
N SER A 152 4.57 1.77 -3.74
CA SER A 152 3.81 2.88 -4.34
C SER A 152 2.32 2.91 -3.96
N GLY A 153 1.82 1.85 -3.32
CA GLY A 153 0.42 1.75 -2.89
C GLY A 153 -0.46 0.93 -3.82
N GLY A 154 0.12 0.14 -4.73
CA GLY A 154 -0.61 -0.85 -5.51
C GLY A 154 -0.71 -2.19 -4.77
N LEU A 155 -1.88 -2.82 -4.75
CA LEU A 155 -2.12 -4.11 -4.12
C LEU A 155 -3.22 -4.89 -4.84
N SER A 156 -3.05 -6.20 -4.93
CA SER A 156 -4.10 -7.14 -5.35
C SER A 156 -3.99 -8.45 -4.56
N VAL A 157 -5.04 -9.26 -4.58
CA VAL A 157 -5.13 -10.50 -3.81
C VAL A 157 -5.62 -11.68 -4.63
N LYS A 158 -5.44 -12.87 -4.07
CA LYS A 158 -5.93 -14.13 -4.66
C LYS A 158 -7.39 -14.06 -5.05
N GLY A 159 -7.68 -14.44 -6.28
CA GLY A 159 -9.06 -14.53 -6.78
C GLY A 159 -9.66 -13.18 -7.23
N HIS A 160 -8.89 -12.11 -7.15
CA HIS A 160 -9.19 -10.82 -7.73
C HIS A 160 -8.52 -10.64 -9.10
N VAL A 161 -8.87 -9.57 -9.81
CA VAL A 161 -8.16 -9.20 -11.05
C VAL A 161 -6.67 -9.01 -10.72
N PRO A 162 -5.73 -9.56 -11.52
CA PRO A 162 -4.29 -9.46 -11.26
C PRO A 162 -3.73 -8.07 -11.63
N GLU A 163 -4.38 -7.04 -11.18
CA GLU A 163 -4.03 -5.62 -11.32
C GLU A 163 -4.32 -4.89 -10.00
N LYS A 164 -3.71 -3.73 -9.82
CA LYS A 164 -3.84 -2.89 -8.63
C LYS A 164 -5.29 -2.48 -8.40
N ASP A 165 -5.71 -2.51 -7.14
CA ASP A 165 -7.04 -2.06 -6.73
C ASP A 165 -6.97 -1.40 -5.33
N GLY A 166 -7.06 -0.07 -5.33
CA GLY A 166 -7.06 0.73 -4.10
C GLY A 166 -8.32 0.54 -3.28
N ILE A 167 -9.46 0.29 -3.92
CA ILE A 167 -10.75 0.05 -3.24
C ILE A 167 -10.65 -1.23 -2.43
N LEU A 168 -10.15 -2.30 -3.04
CA LEU A 168 -9.93 -3.59 -2.37
C LEU A 168 -9.00 -3.44 -1.17
N ALA A 169 -7.88 -2.71 -1.32
CA ALA A 169 -6.92 -2.48 -0.24
C ALA A 169 -7.57 -1.73 0.94
N CYS A 170 -8.36 -0.70 0.68
CA CYS A 170 -9.12 0.03 1.68
C CYS A 170 -10.12 -0.88 2.42
N LEU A 171 -10.87 -1.69 1.70
CA LEU A 171 -11.83 -2.64 2.27
C LEU A 171 -11.16 -3.69 3.15
N LEU A 172 -10.00 -4.22 2.74
CA LEU A 172 -9.21 -5.18 3.53
C LEU A 172 -8.75 -4.58 4.86
N MET A 173 -8.32 -3.32 4.87
CA MET A 173 -7.91 -2.66 6.12
C MET A 173 -9.10 -2.37 7.03
N ALA A 174 -10.23 -1.97 6.48
CA ALA A 174 -11.47 -1.82 7.24
C ALA A 174 -11.93 -3.17 7.86
N GLU A 175 -11.87 -4.24 7.08
CA GLU A 175 -12.17 -5.60 7.54
C GLU A 175 -11.21 -6.05 8.64
N LEU A 176 -9.92 -5.84 8.49
CA LEU A 176 -8.91 -6.20 9.49
C LEU A 176 -9.19 -5.52 10.83
N VAL A 177 -9.48 -4.21 10.82
CA VAL A 177 -9.84 -3.45 12.04
C VAL A 177 -11.12 -3.98 12.67
N ALA A 178 -12.14 -4.28 11.87
CA ALA A 178 -13.40 -4.85 12.35
C ALA A 178 -13.23 -6.26 12.94
N TYR A 179 -12.39 -7.09 12.30
CA TYR A 179 -12.12 -8.47 12.73
C TYR A 179 -11.32 -8.51 14.03
N GLU A 180 -10.21 -7.79 14.09
CA GLU A 180 -9.31 -7.78 15.26
C GLU A 180 -9.81 -6.91 16.41
N LYS A 181 -10.72 -5.98 16.15
CA LYS A 181 -11.19 -4.94 17.10
C LYS A 181 -10.05 -4.14 17.73
N LYS A 182 -9.00 -3.93 16.95
CA LYS A 182 -7.79 -3.18 17.30
C LYS A 182 -7.49 -2.17 16.21
N SER A 183 -6.71 -1.12 16.54
CA SER A 183 -6.17 -0.24 15.53
C SER A 183 -5.06 -0.91 14.72
N LEU A 184 -4.80 -0.42 13.50
CA LEU A 184 -3.74 -0.97 12.64
C LEU A 184 -2.37 -0.87 13.31
N GLY A 185 -2.07 0.23 13.99
CA GLY A 185 -0.84 0.41 14.76
C GLY A 185 -0.72 -0.57 15.92
N GLN A 186 -1.81 -0.93 16.60
CA GLN A 186 -1.78 -1.96 17.63
C GLN A 186 -1.47 -3.35 17.06
N ILE A 187 -2.03 -3.67 15.89
CA ILE A 187 -1.75 -4.94 15.20
C ILE A 187 -0.30 -4.96 14.73
N MET A 188 0.18 -3.86 14.13
CA MET A 188 1.55 -3.72 13.66
C MET A 188 2.55 -3.88 14.81
N LYS A 189 2.36 -3.19 15.93
CA LYS A 189 3.21 -3.34 17.12
C LYS A 189 3.24 -4.76 17.68
N ALA A 190 2.16 -5.51 17.54
CA ALA A 190 2.14 -6.91 17.93
C ALA A 190 2.95 -7.82 16.98
N LEU A 191 2.97 -7.49 15.68
CA LEU A 191 3.81 -8.15 14.68
C LEU A 191 5.29 -7.79 14.88
N GLU A 192 5.62 -6.53 15.10
CA GLU A 192 6.98 -6.02 15.32
C GLU A 192 7.69 -6.68 16.51
N LYS A 193 6.95 -7.12 17.53
CA LYS A 193 7.52 -7.93 18.62
C LYS A 193 8.09 -9.28 18.16
N GLN A 194 7.66 -9.78 17.01
CA GLN A 194 8.09 -11.06 16.45
C GLN A 194 9.07 -10.87 15.29
N THR A 195 8.92 -9.79 14.52
CA THR A 195 9.67 -9.51 13.29
C THR A 195 10.81 -8.51 13.47
N GLY A 196 10.79 -7.73 14.56
CA GLY A 196 11.59 -6.51 14.69
C GLY A 196 10.90 -5.32 13.99
N GLU A 197 11.46 -4.13 14.21
CA GLU A 197 11.00 -2.88 13.60
C GLU A 197 11.72 -2.64 12.27
N PHE A 198 10.98 -2.15 11.27
CA PHE A 198 11.50 -1.76 9.96
C PHE A 198 11.21 -0.29 9.71
N HIS A 199 12.25 0.45 9.35
CA HIS A 199 12.14 1.85 8.97
C HIS A 199 12.42 1.98 7.48
N THR A 200 11.48 2.56 6.75
CA THR A 200 11.61 2.85 5.32
C THR A 200 11.35 4.31 5.07
N ASP A 201 12.10 4.88 4.14
CA ASP A 201 11.90 6.25 3.68
C ASP A 201 11.89 6.29 2.15
N ARG A 202 11.18 7.27 1.59
CA ARG A 202 11.07 7.48 0.15
C ARG A 202 11.41 8.92 -0.18
N ILE A 203 12.44 9.09 -0.99
CA ILE A 203 12.86 10.41 -1.48
C ILE A 203 12.45 10.55 -2.94
N ASN A 204 11.61 11.53 -3.24
CA ASN A 204 11.24 11.91 -4.60
C ASN A 204 12.18 12.99 -5.11
N VAL A 205 12.91 12.70 -6.19
CA VAL A 205 13.84 13.64 -6.81
C VAL A 205 13.34 14.04 -8.20
N ALA A 206 13.08 15.32 -8.40
CA ALA A 206 12.76 15.82 -9.73
C ALA A 206 14.05 15.90 -10.58
N ILE A 207 14.08 15.15 -11.68
CA ILE A 207 15.23 15.11 -12.60
C ILE A 207 14.77 15.59 -13.97
N PRO A 208 15.48 16.57 -14.60
CA PRO A 208 15.22 16.97 -15.98
C PRO A 208 15.29 15.77 -16.95
N PRO A 209 14.43 15.72 -18.00
CA PRO A 209 14.34 14.56 -18.89
C PRO A 209 15.65 14.14 -19.54
N ASP A 210 16.47 15.10 -19.96
CA ASP A 210 17.81 14.87 -20.55
C ASP A 210 18.76 14.16 -19.57
N LYS A 211 18.75 14.56 -18.31
CA LYS A 211 19.55 13.93 -17.24
C LYS A 211 19.02 12.57 -16.83
N LYS A 212 17.69 12.38 -16.92
CA LYS A 212 17.05 11.09 -16.61
C LYS A 212 17.54 9.99 -17.55
N GLU A 213 17.61 10.27 -18.86
CA GLU A 213 18.09 9.28 -19.83
C GLU A 213 19.57 8.91 -19.62
N ALA A 214 20.42 9.91 -19.35
CA ALA A 214 21.83 9.68 -19.04
C ALA A 214 22.00 8.84 -17.75
N LEU A 215 21.20 9.13 -16.70
CA LEU A 215 21.21 8.37 -15.45
C LEU A 215 20.79 6.91 -15.68
N LEU A 216 19.71 6.68 -16.44
CA LEU A 216 19.24 5.32 -16.73
C LEU A 216 20.28 4.51 -17.53
N LYS A 217 20.96 5.12 -18.50
CA LYS A 217 22.07 4.47 -19.22
C LYS A 217 23.23 4.12 -18.31
N MET A 218 23.59 5.01 -17.37
CA MET A 218 24.64 4.76 -16.38
C MET A 218 24.25 3.60 -15.45
N LEU A 219 23.01 3.58 -14.95
CA LEU A 219 22.51 2.53 -14.08
C LEU A 219 22.42 1.18 -14.79
N ALA A 220 22.05 1.15 -16.06
CA ALA A 220 22.01 -0.08 -16.86
C ALA A 220 23.38 -0.76 -17.01
N GLY A 221 24.48 -0.01 -16.88
CA GLY A 221 25.83 -0.54 -16.86
C GLY A 221 26.24 -1.20 -15.54
N GLY A 222 25.40 -1.11 -14.51
CA GLY A 222 25.71 -1.54 -13.15
C GLY A 222 26.56 -0.51 -12.40
N LEU A 223 26.46 -0.55 -11.07
CA LEU A 223 27.26 0.28 -10.18
C LEU A 223 28.08 -0.61 -9.24
N GLU A 224 29.36 -0.34 -9.09
CA GLU A 224 30.20 -1.02 -8.09
C GLU A 224 30.02 -0.43 -6.69
N LYS A 225 29.69 0.86 -6.61
CA LYS A 225 29.54 1.61 -5.36
C LYS A 225 28.45 2.65 -5.47
N VAL A 226 27.78 2.93 -4.35
CA VAL A 226 26.90 4.08 -4.15
C VAL A 226 27.45 4.86 -2.94
N GLY A 227 27.99 6.06 -3.19
CA GLY A 227 28.73 6.79 -2.17
C GLY A 227 29.94 5.97 -1.70
N THR A 228 30.00 5.66 -0.41
CA THR A 228 31.04 4.82 0.20
C THR A 228 30.68 3.34 0.28
N ALA A 229 29.40 2.99 0.05
CA ALA A 229 28.91 1.62 0.16
C ALA A 229 29.18 0.83 -1.13
N LYS A 230 29.69 -0.41 -0.97
CA LYS A 230 29.83 -1.36 -2.07
C LYS A 230 28.47 -1.91 -2.46
N VAL A 231 28.20 -2.02 -3.75
CA VAL A 231 26.98 -2.70 -4.25
C VAL A 231 27.20 -4.21 -4.16
N GLU A 232 26.38 -4.90 -3.40
CA GLU A 232 26.46 -6.36 -3.25
C GLU A 232 25.70 -7.08 -4.37
N LYS A 233 24.56 -6.53 -4.79
CA LYS A 233 23.73 -7.10 -5.85
C LYS A 233 23.09 -5.99 -6.67
N PHE A 234 23.15 -6.13 -7.97
CA PHE A 234 22.43 -5.28 -8.92
C PHE A 234 21.25 -6.07 -9.47
N ILE A 235 20.04 -5.51 -9.34
CA ILE A 235 18.79 -6.15 -9.80
C ILE A 235 18.22 -5.27 -10.92
N THR A 236 18.08 -5.81 -12.12
CA THR A 236 17.56 -5.14 -13.33
C THR A 236 16.24 -5.72 -13.75
#